data_60ff84cd6847251eb8b94ab9912b535a
#
_entry.id   60ff84cd6847251eb8b94ab9912b535a
#
_cell.length_a   1.000
_cell.length_b   1.000
_cell.length_c   1.000
_cell.angle_alpha   90.00
_cell.angle_beta   90.00
_cell.angle_gamma   90.00
#
_symmetry.space_group_name_H-M   'P 1'
#
loop_
_entity.id
_entity.type
_entity.pdbx_description
1 polymer ?
#
loop_
_entity_poly.entity_id
_entity_poly.type
_entity_poly.pdbx_seq_one_letter_code
_entity_poly.pdbx_strand_id
1 'polypeptide(L)'
;MKLGKILATTAIVTLFAGMAMAEGAKIFVIGGKPDDPFWGVVKKGAEDAGLVVAAQGGSVTWLGPQNYDNLGVDAAELIRQAIDQGADGIVAPDWVPEAMDPAFIAVKEAGIPFIVYNAGGLEAADRLGAMNYVGAVDYLGGFAGGEVAAANGAKNGVCVNSLPGAANIEDYCRGYVDGLTKGGAAGTVLPLPATAEGNVTAVSEALKAHLLQNPTIDAVFTTANLDAVGAAQAIQQSGKGGAVHLCGINFDEAILAQIKSGQQNCAIDQQGYQQGFYAVSILNGWINYGVSIPTREILTGPGVVNAGNIDAVLTGASVGKR
;
A
#
# COMPACT_ATOMS: atom_id res chain seq x y z
N MET A 1 77.62 30.93 -42.15
CA MET A 1 76.37 31.25 -41.43
C MET A 1 75.42 30.14 -41.68
N LYS A 2 75.17 29.24 -40.71
CA LYS A 2 74.17 28.15 -40.80
C LYS A 2 73.03 28.48 -39.86
N LEU A 3 71.82 28.73 -40.42
CA LEU A 3 70.58 28.89 -39.62
C LEU A 3 70.11 27.51 -39.21
N GLY A 4 70.05 27.29 -37.91
CA GLY A 4 69.39 26.13 -37.34
C GLY A 4 67.87 26.36 -37.27
N LYS A 5 67.06 25.44 -37.84
CA LYS A 5 65.61 25.39 -37.71
C LYS A 5 65.27 24.69 -36.40
N ILE A 6 64.64 25.41 -35.50
CA ILE A 6 64.02 24.85 -34.26
C ILE A 6 62.59 24.37 -34.66
N LEU A 7 62.38 23.06 -34.64
CA LEU A 7 61.02 22.50 -34.73
C LEU A 7 60.42 22.50 -33.31
N ALA A 8 59.38 23.30 -33.12
CA ALA A 8 58.56 23.24 -31.91
C ALA A 8 57.48 22.16 -32.09
N THR A 9 57.62 21.07 -31.36
CA THR A 9 56.62 20.00 -31.33
C THR A 9 55.54 20.36 -30.29
N THR A 10 54.41 20.81 -30.76
CA THR A 10 53.24 21.09 -29.89
C THR A 10 52.57 19.74 -29.56
N ALA A 11 52.70 19.27 -28.33
CA ALA A 11 51.97 18.12 -27.80
C ALA A 11 50.54 18.55 -27.49
N ILE A 12 49.56 18.07 -28.27
CA ILE A 12 48.15 18.22 -27.98
C ILE A 12 47.80 17.17 -26.91
N VAL A 13 47.69 17.59 -25.65
CA VAL A 13 47.12 16.79 -24.57
C VAL A 13 45.61 16.85 -24.72
N THR A 14 45.00 15.84 -25.32
CA THR A 14 43.53 15.61 -25.31
C THR A 14 43.17 15.18 -23.91
N LEU A 15 42.61 16.09 -23.10
CA LEU A 15 41.88 15.75 -21.88
C LEU A 15 40.60 15.04 -22.32
N PHE A 16 40.59 13.73 -22.25
CA PHE A 16 39.31 12.99 -22.11
C PHE A 16 38.78 13.31 -20.72
N ALA A 17 37.94 14.35 -20.62
CA ALA A 17 37.02 14.44 -19.51
C ALA A 17 36.09 13.22 -19.64
N GLY A 18 36.39 12.15 -18.92
CA GLY A 18 35.46 11.05 -18.73
C GLY A 18 34.17 11.69 -18.18
N MET A 19 33.11 11.68 -18.96
CA MET A 19 31.79 11.87 -18.40
C MET A 19 31.64 10.76 -17.34
N ALA A 20 31.82 11.13 -16.07
CA ALA A 20 31.31 10.32 -14.99
C ALA A 20 29.78 10.24 -15.26
N MET A 21 29.32 9.13 -15.81
CA MET A 21 27.90 8.83 -15.82
C MET A 21 27.51 8.89 -14.36
N ALA A 22 26.67 9.85 -14.00
CA ALA A 22 26.11 9.87 -12.66
C ALA A 22 25.55 8.48 -12.40
N GLU A 23 25.97 7.83 -11.33
CA GLU A 23 25.42 6.56 -10.92
C GLU A 23 23.91 6.79 -10.74
N GLY A 24 23.07 6.03 -11.46
CA GLY A 24 21.63 6.29 -11.44
C GLY A 24 21.03 5.99 -10.07
N ALA A 25 19.90 6.60 -9.78
CA ALA A 25 19.25 6.54 -8.47
C ALA A 25 19.00 5.12 -7.97
N LYS A 26 19.39 4.81 -6.74
CA LYS A 26 19.07 3.57 -6.02
C LYS A 26 17.86 3.82 -5.13
N ILE A 27 16.67 3.40 -5.57
CA ILE A 27 15.41 3.60 -4.85
C ILE A 27 15.02 2.30 -4.16
N PHE A 28 14.77 2.36 -2.86
CA PHE A 28 14.28 1.23 -2.08
C PHE A 28 12.80 1.44 -1.76
N VAL A 29 12.00 0.37 -1.95
CA VAL A 29 10.58 0.36 -1.66
C VAL A 29 10.31 -0.70 -0.60
N ILE A 30 9.88 -0.28 0.56
CA ILE A 30 9.45 -1.14 1.65
C ILE A 30 7.96 -1.41 1.46
N GLY A 31 7.58 -2.69 1.37
CA GLY A 31 6.19 -3.10 1.23
C GLY A 31 5.85 -4.29 2.11
N GLY A 32 4.72 -4.93 1.87
CA GLY A 32 4.30 -6.10 2.62
C GLY A 32 4.98 -7.38 2.18
N LYS A 33 4.54 -8.50 2.77
CA LYS A 33 5.12 -9.83 2.50
C LYS A 33 4.93 -10.25 1.04
N PRO A 34 5.83 -11.11 0.51
CA PRO A 34 5.89 -11.41 -0.93
C PRO A 34 4.66 -12.14 -1.50
N ASP A 35 3.93 -12.88 -0.68
CA ASP A 35 2.75 -13.67 -1.07
C ASP A 35 1.41 -12.95 -0.84
N ASP A 36 1.44 -11.71 -0.38
CA ASP A 36 0.25 -10.87 -0.23
C ASP A 36 -0.21 -10.32 -1.59
N PRO A 37 -1.44 -10.63 -2.03
CA PRO A 37 -1.93 -10.22 -3.36
C PRO A 37 -1.92 -8.71 -3.59
N PHE A 38 -2.28 -7.91 -2.58
CA PHE A 38 -2.26 -6.46 -2.69
C PHE A 38 -0.84 -5.93 -2.90
N TRP A 39 0.11 -6.41 -2.10
CA TRP A 39 1.50 -5.98 -2.22
C TRP A 39 2.18 -6.45 -3.51
N GLY A 40 1.70 -7.54 -4.10
CA GLY A 40 2.10 -7.94 -5.45
C GLY A 40 1.74 -6.90 -6.51
N VAL A 41 0.57 -6.28 -6.40
CA VAL A 41 0.11 -5.21 -7.31
C VAL A 41 0.90 -3.91 -7.09
N VAL A 42 1.16 -3.54 -5.84
CA VAL A 42 2.01 -2.37 -5.49
C VAL A 42 3.42 -2.55 -6.03
N LYS A 43 4.01 -3.73 -5.80
CA LYS A 43 5.36 -4.09 -6.29
C LYS A 43 5.45 -3.97 -7.80
N LYS A 44 4.46 -4.48 -8.52
CA LYS A 44 4.42 -4.36 -9.99
C LYS A 44 4.43 -2.90 -10.44
N GLY A 45 3.69 -2.01 -9.75
CA GLY A 45 3.73 -0.58 -10.02
C GLY A 45 5.13 0.02 -9.83
N ALA A 46 5.79 -0.33 -8.72
CA ALA A 46 7.15 0.10 -8.45
C ALA A 46 8.16 -0.44 -9.48
N GLU A 47 8.02 -1.71 -9.89
CA GLU A 47 8.88 -2.33 -10.92
C GLU A 47 8.68 -1.69 -12.30
N ASP A 48 7.44 -1.42 -12.71
CA ASP A 48 7.15 -0.76 -13.98
C ASP A 48 7.72 0.68 -14.02
N ALA A 49 7.63 1.45 -12.93
CA ALA A 49 8.33 2.72 -12.80
C ALA A 49 9.86 2.54 -12.78
N GLY A 50 10.32 1.46 -12.19
CA GLY A 50 11.74 1.07 -12.14
C GLY A 50 12.37 0.85 -13.51
N LEU A 51 11.60 0.57 -14.56
CA LEU A 51 12.12 0.48 -15.93
C LEU A 51 12.70 1.82 -16.41
N VAL A 52 12.08 2.93 -16.01
CA VAL A 52 12.60 4.28 -16.30
C VAL A 52 13.88 4.56 -15.49
N VAL A 53 13.88 4.17 -14.20
CA VAL A 53 15.04 4.30 -13.33
C VAL A 53 16.23 3.50 -13.89
N ALA A 54 15.99 2.25 -14.30
CA ALA A 54 17.02 1.38 -14.90
C ALA A 54 17.57 1.93 -16.24
N ALA A 55 16.70 2.52 -17.06
CA ALA A 55 17.14 3.17 -18.30
C ALA A 55 18.07 4.38 -18.06
N GLN A 56 18.07 4.92 -16.85
CA GLN A 56 18.93 6.01 -16.40
C GLN A 56 20.17 5.50 -15.60
N GLY A 57 20.39 4.18 -15.57
CA GLY A 57 21.51 3.54 -14.87
C GLY A 57 21.26 3.28 -13.38
N GLY A 58 20.04 3.52 -12.88
CA GLY A 58 19.64 3.28 -11.49
C GLY A 58 18.98 1.92 -11.25
N SER A 59 18.41 1.76 -10.07
CA SER A 59 17.72 0.54 -9.66
C SER A 59 16.55 0.80 -8.71
N VAL A 60 15.58 -0.09 -8.72
CA VAL A 60 14.51 -0.16 -7.72
C VAL A 60 14.60 -1.50 -7.01
N THR A 61 14.71 -1.47 -5.68
CA THR A 61 14.80 -2.67 -4.83
C THR A 61 13.58 -2.74 -3.93
N TRP A 62 12.85 -3.87 -4.00
CA TRP A 62 11.74 -4.16 -3.11
C TRP A 62 12.22 -4.91 -1.88
N LEU A 63 11.83 -4.44 -0.69
CA LEU A 63 12.04 -5.09 0.59
C LEU A 63 10.67 -5.32 1.27
N GLY A 64 10.46 -6.51 1.84
CA GLY A 64 9.24 -6.84 2.56
C GLY A 64 9.50 -7.82 3.69
N PRO A 65 8.69 -7.78 4.79
CA PRO A 65 8.82 -8.71 5.91
C PRO A 65 8.40 -10.12 5.48
N GLN A 66 8.84 -11.14 6.23
CA GLN A 66 8.48 -12.53 5.97
C GLN A 66 7.06 -12.87 6.45
N ASN A 67 6.60 -12.17 7.47
CA ASN A 67 5.26 -12.24 8.06
C ASN A 67 4.92 -10.89 8.71
N TYR A 68 3.76 -10.78 9.33
CA TYR A 68 3.32 -9.55 10.00
C TYR A 68 3.34 -9.62 11.53
N ASP A 69 3.96 -10.65 12.13
CA ASP A 69 3.96 -10.87 13.58
C ASP A 69 4.61 -9.70 14.36
N ASN A 70 5.64 -9.08 13.77
CA ASN A 70 6.35 -7.93 14.32
C ASN A 70 6.37 -6.75 13.34
N LEU A 71 5.25 -6.48 12.67
CA LEU A 71 5.15 -5.59 11.51
C LEU A 71 5.96 -4.29 11.63
N GLY A 72 5.78 -3.53 12.71
CA GLY A 72 6.46 -2.25 12.87
C GLY A 72 7.97 -2.37 13.06
N VAL A 73 8.41 -3.38 13.83
CA VAL A 73 9.84 -3.62 14.09
C VAL A 73 10.54 -4.10 12.82
N ASP A 74 9.95 -5.07 12.13
CA ASP A 74 10.52 -5.62 10.91
C ASP A 74 10.57 -4.57 9.80
N ALA A 75 9.55 -3.75 9.64
CA ALA A 75 9.53 -2.65 8.68
C ALA A 75 10.58 -1.57 9.00
N ALA A 76 10.74 -1.21 10.27
CA ALA A 76 11.79 -0.28 10.70
C ALA A 76 13.20 -0.80 10.38
N GLU A 77 13.42 -2.11 10.53
CA GLU A 77 14.70 -2.74 10.19
C GLU A 77 14.95 -2.73 8.67
N LEU A 78 13.90 -2.98 7.86
CA LEU A 78 14.01 -2.88 6.40
C LEU A 78 14.34 -1.46 5.92
N ILE A 79 13.80 -0.42 6.58
CA ILE A 79 14.17 0.97 6.32
C ILE A 79 15.66 1.20 6.62
N ARG A 80 16.17 0.73 7.77
CA ARG A 80 17.60 0.84 8.12
C ARG A 80 18.48 0.07 7.13
N GLN A 81 18.05 -1.13 6.74
CA GLN A 81 18.74 -1.91 5.73
C GLN A 81 18.85 -1.16 4.39
N ALA A 82 17.82 -0.41 3.99
CA ALA A 82 17.88 0.43 2.79
C ALA A 82 18.93 1.55 2.92
N ILE A 83 19.01 2.20 4.08
CA ILE A 83 20.06 3.20 4.37
C ILE A 83 21.45 2.56 4.24
N ASP A 84 21.67 1.41 4.89
CA ASP A 84 22.97 0.72 4.92
C ASP A 84 23.39 0.23 3.53
N GLN A 85 22.44 -0.06 2.64
CA GLN A 85 22.71 -0.43 1.26
C GLN A 85 22.93 0.78 0.32
N GLY A 86 22.93 1.99 0.87
CA GLY A 86 23.22 3.22 0.13
C GLY A 86 22.04 3.67 -0.74
N ALA A 87 20.84 3.71 -0.17
CA ALA A 87 19.66 4.25 -0.84
C ALA A 87 19.86 5.74 -1.16
N ASP A 88 19.52 6.13 -2.40
CA ASP A 88 19.37 7.53 -2.80
C ASP A 88 17.94 8.04 -2.59
N GLY A 89 16.98 7.13 -2.39
CA GLY A 89 15.60 7.44 -2.07
C GLY A 89 14.87 6.23 -1.47
N ILE A 90 13.93 6.50 -0.55
CA ILE A 90 13.16 5.46 0.14
C ILE A 90 11.67 5.74 0.03
N VAL A 91 10.91 4.68 -0.30
CA VAL A 91 9.44 4.65 -0.23
C VAL A 91 9.05 3.67 0.87
N ALA A 92 8.33 4.11 1.87
CA ALA A 92 7.93 3.23 2.97
C ALA A 92 6.55 3.62 3.54
N PRO A 93 5.73 2.66 4.01
CA PRO A 93 4.54 2.94 4.78
C PRO A 93 4.90 3.25 6.24
N ASP A 94 4.06 3.99 6.93
CA ASP A 94 4.16 4.17 8.38
C ASP A 94 3.02 3.40 9.07
N TRP A 95 3.19 2.08 9.17
CA TRP A 95 2.16 1.20 9.75
C TRP A 95 2.03 1.32 11.27
N VAL A 96 3.18 1.41 11.95
CA VAL A 96 3.27 1.44 13.41
C VAL A 96 4.20 2.57 13.83
N PRO A 97 3.69 3.80 13.95
CA PRO A 97 4.50 5.00 14.18
C PRO A 97 5.49 4.87 15.35
N GLU A 98 5.05 4.29 16.49
CA GLU A 98 5.91 4.14 17.68
C GLU A 98 7.18 3.32 17.39
N ALA A 99 7.09 2.31 16.50
CA ALA A 99 8.22 1.46 16.14
C ALA A 99 9.00 2.00 14.93
N MET A 100 8.31 2.65 13.99
CA MET A 100 8.89 3.01 12.68
C MET A 100 9.44 4.42 12.61
N ASP A 101 8.90 5.39 13.36
CA ASP A 101 9.36 6.79 13.36
C ASP A 101 10.87 6.93 13.58
N PRO A 102 11.52 6.21 14.51
CA PRO A 102 12.97 6.30 14.68
C PRO A 102 13.78 5.92 13.41
N ALA A 103 13.25 5.01 12.58
CA ALA A 103 13.89 4.65 11.33
C ALA A 103 13.71 5.75 10.26
N PHE A 104 12.54 6.36 10.16
CA PHE A 104 12.32 7.52 9.29
C PHE A 104 13.16 8.74 9.70
N ILE A 105 13.34 8.97 11.01
CA ILE A 105 14.23 10.01 11.50
C ILE A 105 15.66 9.74 11.03
N ALA A 106 16.13 8.49 11.07
CA ALA A 106 17.47 8.13 10.57
C ALA A 106 17.58 8.35 9.04
N VAL A 107 16.53 8.09 8.24
CA VAL A 107 16.50 8.42 6.80
C VAL A 107 16.71 9.92 6.60
N LYS A 108 16.00 10.75 7.37
CA LYS A 108 16.10 12.21 7.30
C LYS A 108 17.49 12.70 7.72
N GLU A 109 18.05 12.15 8.79
CA GLU A 109 19.40 12.49 9.26
C GLU A 109 20.50 12.09 8.25
N ALA A 110 20.28 11.00 7.51
CA ALA A 110 21.14 10.60 6.40
C ALA A 110 20.99 11.50 5.15
N GLY A 111 20.04 12.44 5.14
CA GLY A 111 19.77 13.33 4.01
C GLY A 111 19.10 12.64 2.82
N ILE A 112 18.53 11.46 3.01
CA ILE A 112 17.87 10.67 1.96
C ILE A 112 16.43 11.18 1.78
N PRO A 113 16.04 11.61 0.55
CA PRO A 113 14.64 11.93 0.26
C PRO A 113 13.76 10.69 0.38
N PHE A 114 12.56 10.85 0.95
CA PHE A 114 11.65 9.74 1.10
C PHE A 114 10.19 10.13 0.92
N ILE A 115 9.38 9.15 0.58
CA ILE A 115 7.93 9.24 0.45
C ILE A 115 7.29 8.28 1.45
N VAL A 116 6.33 8.78 2.21
CA VAL A 116 5.38 7.93 2.94
C VAL A 116 4.28 7.50 1.99
N TYR A 117 3.97 6.22 1.97
CA TYR A 117 2.91 5.72 1.09
C TYR A 117 2.05 4.67 1.78
N ASN A 118 0.88 4.37 1.25
CA ASN A 118 -0.08 3.38 1.72
C ASN A 118 -0.62 3.66 3.14
N ALA A 119 0.21 3.67 4.16
CA ALA A 119 -0.19 3.87 5.56
C ALA A 119 0.45 5.13 6.16
N GLY A 120 -0.21 5.72 7.17
CA GLY A 120 0.24 6.92 7.89
C GLY A 120 -0.34 8.23 7.35
N GLY A 121 -0.77 8.27 6.09
CA GLY A 121 -1.43 9.43 5.51
C GLY A 121 -0.54 10.67 5.41
N LEU A 122 -1.17 11.80 5.09
CA LEU A 122 -0.50 13.11 5.05
C LEU A 122 0.05 13.52 6.42
N GLU A 123 -0.61 13.12 7.50
CA GLU A 123 -0.17 13.43 8.87
C GLU A 123 1.22 12.85 9.15
N ALA A 124 1.45 11.57 8.85
CA ALA A 124 2.76 10.95 9.00
C ALA A 124 3.80 11.60 8.08
N ALA A 125 3.44 11.87 6.82
CA ALA A 125 4.34 12.52 5.89
C ALA A 125 4.80 13.90 6.38
N ASP A 126 3.90 14.70 6.96
CA ASP A 126 4.22 16.03 7.50
C ASP A 126 5.04 15.91 8.79
N ARG A 127 4.68 15.03 9.70
CA ARG A 127 5.37 14.79 10.97
C ARG A 127 6.80 14.31 10.77
N LEU A 128 7.01 13.40 9.84
CA LEU A 128 8.32 12.83 9.53
C LEU A 128 9.17 13.73 8.61
N GLY A 129 8.53 14.64 7.88
CA GLY A 129 9.19 15.49 6.89
C GLY A 129 9.44 14.78 5.55
N ALA A 130 8.59 13.82 5.20
CA ALA A 130 8.60 13.18 3.88
C ALA A 130 8.28 14.20 2.77
N MET A 131 8.66 13.89 1.54
CA MET A 131 8.36 14.75 0.39
C MET A 131 6.86 14.81 0.11
N ASN A 132 6.21 13.66 0.07
CA ASN A 132 4.79 13.48 -0.23
C ASN A 132 4.22 12.30 0.55
N TYR A 133 2.89 12.24 0.63
CA TYR A 133 2.14 11.02 0.84
C TYR A 133 1.56 10.52 -0.49
N VAL A 134 1.65 9.21 -0.75
CA VAL A 134 1.03 8.56 -1.91
C VAL A 134 0.19 7.39 -1.43
N GLY A 135 -1.14 7.47 -1.51
CA GLY A 135 -2.00 6.40 -1.00
C GLY A 135 -3.49 6.73 -1.04
N ALA A 136 -4.26 5.94 -0.32
CA ALA A 136 -5.68 6.22 -0.08
C ALA A 136 -5.88 6.93 1.26
N VAL A 137 -7.06 7.50 1.47
CA VAL A 137 -7.50 7.94 2.79
C VAL A 137 -8.27 6.78 3.43
N ASP A 138 -7.58 6.02 4.27
CA ASP A 138 -8.05 4.75 4.82
C ASP A 138 -9.38 4.89 5.58
N TYR A 139 -9.48 5.91 6.43
CA TYR A 139 -10.74 6.24 7.11
C TYR A 139 -11.91 6.42 6.14
N LEU A 140 -11.71 7.16 5.04
CA LEU A 140 -12.78 7.37 4.04
C LEU A 140 -13.14 6.08 3.30
N GLY A 141 -12.19 5.18 3.12
CA GLY A 141 -12.44 3.86 2.55
C GLY A 141 -13.34 3.02 3.43
N GLY A 142 -13.02 2.93 4.73
CA GLY A 142 -13.87 2.28 5.72
C GLY A 142 -15.25 2.93 5.80
N PHE A 143 -15.29 4.27 5.86
CA PHE A 143 -16.52 5.04 5.94
C PHE A 143 -17.46 4.76 4.76
N ALA A 144 -16.93 4.74 3.53
CA ALA A 144 -17.70 4.38 2.34
C ALA A 144 -18.24 2.95 2.41
N GLY A 145 -17.45 1.98 2.91
CA GLY A 145 -17.91 0.60 3.15
C GLY A 145 -19.07 0.52 4.14
N GLY A 146 -19.00 1.31 5.23
CA GLY A 146 -20.07 1.41 6.22
C GLY A 146 -21.35 2.06 5.66
N GLU A 147 -21.23 3.15 4.90
CA GLU A 147 -22.35 3.79 4.22
C GLU A 147 -23.03 2.83 3.22
N VAL A 148 -22.25 2.07 2.44
CA VAL A 148 -22.78 1.06 1.51
C VAL A 148 -23.55 -0.01 2.26
N ALA A 149 -23.01 -0.54 3.36
CA ALA A 149 -23.70 -1.55 4.17
C ALA A 149 -25.01 -1.01 4.74
N ALA A 150 -25.00 0.18 5.35
CA ALA A 150 -26.19 0.82 5.90
C ALA A 150 -27.26 1.12 4.83
N ALA A 151 -26.83 1.63 3.66
CA ALA A 151 -27.73 1.88 2.52
C ALA A 151 -28.39 0.60 1.98
N ASN A 152 -27.73 -0.54 2.11
CA ASN A 152 -28.25 -1.86 1.77
C ASN A 152 -29.11 -2.48 2.90
N GLY A 153 -29.35 -1.74 3.99
CA GLY A 153 -30.28 -2.12 5.05
C GLY A 153 -29.63 -2.77 6.28
N ALA A 154 -28.30 -2.85 6.34
CA ALA A 154 -27.58 -3.36 7.51
C ALA A 154 -27.97 -2.59 8.78
N LYS A 155 -28.03 -3.31 9.91
CA LYS A 155 -28.34 -2.78 11.25
C LYS A 155 -27.19 -2.97 12.22
N ASN A 156 -26.42 -4.04 12.06
CA ASN A 156 -25.33 -4.39 12.98
C ASN A 156 -24.14 -4.93 12.19
N GLY A 157 -23.10 -4.11 12.05
CA GLY A 157 -21.89 -4.48 11.33
C GLY A 157 -20.71 -4.82 12.24
N VAL A 158 -19.77 -5.59 11.70
CA VAL A 158 -18.48 -5.87 12.32
C VAL A 158 -17.35 -5.63 11.34
N CYS A 159 -16.32 -4.88 11.75
CA CYS A 159 -15.05 -4.83 11.07
C CYS A 159 -14.12 -5.92 11.60
N VAL A 160 -13.59 -6.75 10.73
CA VAL A 160 -12.56 -7.75 11.06
C VAL A 160 -11.20 -7.09 10.94
N ASN A 161 -10.56 -6.84 12.08
CA ASN A 161 -9.22 -6.25 12.15
C ASN A 161 -8.19 -7.37 12.33
N SER A 162 -7.49 -7.74 11.28
CA SER A 162 -6.48 -8.81 11.29
C SER A 162 -5.07 -8.32 11.61
N LEU A 163 -4.86 -7.00 11.70
CA LEU A 163 -3.58 -6.37 12.11
C LEU A 163 -3.81 -5.27 13.16
N PRO A 164 -4.22 -5.62 14.38
CA PRO A 164 -4.40 -4.64 15.45
C PRO A 164 -3.13 -3.82 15.70
N GLY A 165 -3.28 -2.50 15.78
CA GLY A 165 -2.17 -1.56 15.96
C GLY A 165 -1.54 -1.05 14.66
N ALA A 166 -1.92 -1.58 13.48
CA ALA A 166 -1.55 -0.98 12.21
C ALA A 166 -2.47 0.22 11.91
N ALA A 167 -1.88 1.41 11.77
CA ALA A 167 -2.60 2.69 11.72
C ALA A 167 -3.68 2.73 10.62
N ASN A 168 -3.36 2.25 9.43
CA ASN A 168 -4.30 2.18 8.30
C ASN A 168 -5.46 1.23 8.58
N ILE A 169 -5.23 0.09 9.23
CA ILE A 169 -6.25 -0.91 9.54
C ILE A 169 -7.20 -0.40 10.62
N GLU A 170 -6.66 0.27 11.66
CA GLU A 170 -7.47 0.95 12.67
C GLU A 170 -8.35 2.03 12.04
N ASP A 171 -7.82 2.81 11.10
CA ASP A 171 -8.56 3.85 10.40
C ASP A 171 -9.68 3.28 9.52
N TYR A 172 -9.44 2.19 8.78
CA TYR A 172 -10.49 1.50 8.05
C TYR A 172 -11.63 1.02 8.96
N CYS A 173 -11.30 0.37 10.07
CA CYS A 173 -12.32 -0.12 10.99
C CYS A 173 -13.09 1.02 11.67
N ARG A 174 -12.40 2.08 12.08
CA ARG A 174 -13.03 3.29 12.63
C ARG A 174 -13.97 3.92 11.61
N GLY A 175 -13.49 4.13 10.39
CA GLY A 175 -14.31 4.66 9.31
C GLY A 175 -15.55 3.81 9.03
N TYR A 176 -15.40 2.48 8.99
CA TYR A 176 -16.53 1.58 8.78
C TYR A 176 -17.62 1.69 9.85
N VAL A 177 -17.21 1.73 11.12
CA VAL A 177 -18.14 1.92 12.24
C VAL A 177 -18.86 3.27 12.15
N ASP A 178 -18.12 4.33 11.82
CA ASP A 178 -18.70 5.68 11.69
C ASP A 178 -19.64 5.79 10.48
N GLY A 179 -19.31 5.14 9.37
CA GLY A 179 -20.17 5.07 8.18
C GLY A 179 -21.49 4.34 8.44
N LEU A 180 -21.42 3.22 9.17
CA LEU A 180 -22.61 2.52 9.65
C LEU A 180 -23.46 3.42 10.56
N THR A 181 -22.83 4.09 11.54
CA THR A 181 -23.49 4.95 12.51
C THR A 181 -24.20 6.11 11.82
N LYS A 182 -23.57 6.73 10.82
CA LYS A 182 -24.19 7.78 10.00
C LYS A 182 -25.45 7.27 9.30
N GLY A 183 -25.44 6.01 8.84
CA GLY A 183 -26.60 5.35 8.21
C GLY A 183 -27.63 4.82 9.19
N GLY A 184 -27.47 5.03 10.51
CA GLY A 184 -28.39 4.58 11.57
C GLY A 184 -28.23 3.10 11.95
N ALA A 185 -27.07 2.49 11.65
CA ALA A 185 -26.71 1.14 12.05
C ALA A 185 -25.64 1.15 13.17
N ALA A 186 -25.49 0.06 13.91
CA ALA A 186 -24.42 -0.13 14.89
C ALA A 186 -23.20 -0.80 14.24
N GLY A 187 -22.01 -0.49 14.73
CA GLY A 187 -20.77 -1.12 14.28
C GLY A 187 -19.87 -1.52 15.45
N THR A 188 -19.15 -2.62 15.28
CA THR A 188 -18.16 -3.14 16.23
C THR A 188 -16.90 -3.56 15.50
N VAL A 189 -15.82 -3.79 16.23
CA VAL A 189 -14.54 -4.31 15.69
C VAL A 189 -14.28 -5.67 16.32
N LEU A 190 -13.90 -6.64 15.48
CA LEU A 190 -13.40 -7.96 15.88
C LEU A 190 -11.90 -8.00 15.64
N PRO A 191 -11.07 -7.79 16.66
CA PRO A 191 -9.62 -7.92 16.51
C PRO A 191 -9.24 -9.40 16.44
N LEU A 192 -8.37 -9.74 15.51
CA LEU A 192 -7.75 -11.05 15.37
C LEU A 192 -6.23 -10.94 15.65
N PRO A 193 -5.56 -12.03 16.02
CA PRO A 193 -4.10 -12.01 16.10
C PRO A 193 -3.49 -11.81 14.70
N ALA A 194 -2.36 -11.12 14.60
CA ALA A 194 -1.67 -10.84 13.33
C ALA A 194 -1.35 -12.10 12.49
N THR A 195 -1.21 -13.26 13.15
CA THR A 195 -1.04 -14.57 12.49
C THR A 195 -2.29 -15.03 11.71
N ALA A 196 -3.43 -14.37 11.90
CA ALA A 196 -4.65 -14.65 11.15
C ALA A 196 -4.71 -13.88 9.82
N GLU A 197 -3.92 -12.79 9.68
CA GLU A 197 -3.91 -12.00 8.45
C GLU A 197 -3.44 -12.85 7.26
N GLY A 198 -4.25 -12.86 6.20
CA GLY A 198 -4.01 -13.70 5.02
C GLY A 198 -4.21 -15.21 5.24
N ASN A 199 -4.63 -15.63 6.43
CA ASN A 199 -4.98 -17.02 6.73
C ASN A 199 -6.49 -17.22 6.64
N VAL A 200 -6.96 -17.61 5.45
CA VAL A 200 -8.38 -17.82 5.13
C VAL A 200 -9.10 -18.69 6.16
N THR A 201 -8.47 -19.79 6.61
CA THR A 201 -9.06 -20.71 7.59
C THR A 201 -9.20 -20.06 8.96
N ALA A 202 -8.16 -19.39 9.45
CA ALA A 202 -8.18 -18.75 10.76
C ALA A 202 -9.25 -17.64 10.82
N VAL A 203 -9.30 -16.79 9.78
CA VAL A 203 -10.35 -15.75 9.66
C VAL A 203 -11.73 -16.35 9.58
N SER A 204 -11.91 -17.42 8.77
CA SER A 204 -13.21 -18.08 8.62
C SER A 204 -13.71 -18.66 9.93
N GLU A 205 -12.87 -19.36 10.68
CA GLU A 205 -13.25 -19.97 11.96
C GLU A 205 -13.55 -18.92 13.03
N ALA A 206 -12.72 -17.89 13.16
CA ALA A 206 -12.93 -16.81 14.13
C ALA A 206 -14.20 -16.03 13.84
N LEU A 207 -14.42 -15.60 12.59
CA LEU A 207 -15.60 -14.85 12.22
C LEU A 207 -16.88 -15.71 12.31
N LYS A 208 -16.84 -16.99 11.91
CA LYS A 208 -17.96 -17.90 12.07
C LYS A 208 -18.38 -18.03 13.54
N ALA A 209 -17.40 -18.24 14.45
CA ALA A 209 -17.70 -18.29 15.87
C ALA A 209 -18.33 -16.99 16.37
N HIS A 210 -17.82 -15.85 15.91
CA HIS A 210 -18.35 -14.52 16.26
C HIS A 210 -19.80 -14.33 15.75
N LEU A 211 -20.08 -14.71 14.50
CA LEU A 211 -21.42 -14.62 13.90
C LEU A 211 -22.46 -15.51 14.59
N LEU A 212 -22.05 -16.70 15.07
CA LEU A 212 -22.92 -17.61 15.82
C LEU A 212 -23.21 -17.07 17.22
N GLN A 213 -22.25 -16.43 17.88
CA GLN A 213 -22.43 -15.79 19.19
C GLN A 213 -23.24 -14.48 19.10
N ASN A 214 -23.17 -13.79 17.96
CA ASN A 214 -23.83 -12.50 17.71
C ASN A 214 -24.77 -12.60 16.50
N PRO A 215 -25.93 -13.27 16.64
CA PRO A 215 -26.81 -13.60 15.51
C PRO A 215 -27.43 -12.38 14.83
N THR A 216 -27.40 -11.21 15.46
CA THR A 216 -27.90 -9.95 14.89
C THR A 216 -26.96 -9.28 13.91
N ILE A 217 -25.68 -9.73 13.80
CA ILE A 217 -24.74 -9.20 12.81
C ILE A 217 -25.24 -9.53 11.41
N ASP A 218 -25.38 -8.49 10.59
CA ASP A 218 -25.88 -8.51 9.22
C ASP A 218 -24.97 -7.77 8.23
N ALA A 219 -23.81 -7.28 8.70
CA ALA A 219 -22.79 -6.71 7.83
C ALA A 219 -21.37 -7.02 8.34
N VAL A 220 -20.44 -7.28 7.42
CA VAL A 220 -19.02 -7.58 7.69
C VAL A 220 -18.16 -6.73 6.77
N PHE A 221 -17.10 -6.16 7.34
CA PHE A 221 -16.03 -5.48 6.61
C PHE A 221 -14.71 -6.16 6.92
N THR A 222 -13.88 -6.38 5.90
CA THR A 222 -12.56 -7.01 6.04
C THR A 222 -11.44 -6.09 5.57
N THR A 223 -10.26 -6.28 6.15
CA THR A 223 -9.13 -5.38 5.97
C THR A 223 -7.98 -5.97 5.13
N ALA A 224 -8.22 -7.13 4.49
CA ALA A 224 -7.32 -7.74 3.52
C ALA A 224 -8.08 -8.61 2.50
N ASN A 225 -7.46 -8.88 1.33
CA ASN A 225 -8.06 -9.71 0.27
C ASN A 225 -8.43 -11.12 0.77
N LEU A 226 -7.46 -11.82 1.37
CA LEU A 226 -7.67 -13.19 1.83
C LEU A 226 -8.64 -13.25 3.02
N ASP A 227 -8.70 -12.19 3.83
CA ASP A 227 -9.69 -12.06 4.90
C ASP A 227 -11.12 -12.01 4.34
N ALA A 228 -11.32 -11.33 3.19
CA ALA A 228 -12.63 -11.31 2.53
C ALA A 228 -13.04 -12.71 2.03
N VAL A 229 -12.10 -13.50 1.54
CA VAL A 229 -12.35 -14.90 1.18
C VAL A 229 -12.75 -15.72 2.41
N GLY A 230 -12.04 -15.58 3.52
CA GLY A 230 -12.35 -16.22 4.80
C GLY A 230 -13.72 -15.80 5.35
N ALA A 231 -14.03 -14.50 5.24
CA ALA A 231 -15.32 -13.96 5.68
C ALA A 231 -16.49 -14.51 4.85
N ALA A 232 -16.34 -14.61 3.53
CA ALA A 232 -17.36 -15.23 2.69
C ALA A 232 -17.64 -16.68 3.09
N GLN A 233 -16.60 -17.48 3.40
CA GLN A 233 -16.74 -18.84 3.90
C GLN A 233 -17.43 -18.88 5.27
N ALA A 234 -17.06 -18.01 6.21
CA ALA A 234 -17.65 -17.89 7.53
C ALA A 234 -19.16 -17.60 7.46
N ILE A 235 -19.56 -16.65 6.60
CA ILE A 235 -20.95 -16.28 6.36
C ILE A 235 -21.76 -17.48 5.84
N GLN A 236 -21.22 -18.21 4.86
CA GLN A 236 -21.88 -19.42 4.34
C GLN A 236 -22.00 -20.52 5.41
N GLN A 237 -20.91 -20.81 6.12
CA GLN A 237 -20.87 -21.88 7.14
C GLN A 237 -21.72 -21.55 8.38
N SER A 238 -21.98 -20.28 8.67
CA SER A 238 -22.89 -19.85 9.75
C SER A 238 -24.38 -19.89 9.35
N GLY A 239 -24.69 -20.29 8.11
CA GLY A 239 -26.03 -20.32 7.57
C GLY A 239 -26.63 -18.95 7.24
N LYS A 240 -25.78 -17.91 7.15
CA LYS A 240 -26.17 -16.51 6.90
C LYS A 240 -25.94 -16.07 5.45
N GLY A 241 -25.70 -17.01 4.53
CA GLY A 241 -25.51 -16.70 3.11
C GLY A 241 -26.67 -15.87 2.55
N GLY A 242 -26.33 -14.75 1.88
CA GLY A 242 -27.32 -13.80 1.33
C GLY A 242 -28.01 -12.88 2.36
N ALA A 243 -27.77 -13.07 3.66
CA ALA A 243 -28.34 -12.24 4.72
C ALA A 243 -27.33 -11.30 5.38
N VAL A 244 -26.04 -11.44 5.06
CA VAL A 244 -24.97 -10.60 5.58
C VAL A 244 -24.31 -9.84 4.43
N HIS A 245 -24.24 -8.53 4.55
CA HIS A 245 -23.54 -7.66 3.63
C HIS A 245 -22.02 -7.77 3.84
N LEU A 246 -21.27 -8.27 2.84
CA LEU A 246 -19.82 -8.35 2.88
C LEU A 246 -19.20 -7.26 2.01
N CYS A 247 -18.32 -6.47 2.58
CA CYS A 247 -17.43 -5.56 1.89
C CYS A 247 -16.01 -5.70 2.50
N GLY A 248 -14.98 -5.32 1.78
CA GLY A 248 -13.62 -5.32 2.30
C GLY A 248 -12.72 -4.40 1.49
N ILE A 249 -11.49 -4.22 1.93
CA ILE A 249 -10.51 -3.46 1.15
C ILE A 249 -9.84 -4.39 0.13
N ASN A 250 -9.45 -3.79 -1.00
CA ASN A 250 -8.77 -4.43 -2.12
C ASN A 250 -9.59 -5.53 -2.80
N PHE A 251 -9.09 -6.04 -3.88
CA PHE A 251 -9.68 -7.15 -4.61
C PHE A 251 -8.63 -7.87 -5.48
N ASP A 252 -8.98 -9.09 -5.84
CA ASP A 252 -8.35 -9.94 -6.81
C ASP A 252 -9.43 -10.61 -7.66
N GLU A 253 -9.05 -11.54 -8.52
CA GLU A 253 -10.02 -12.26 -9.35
C GLU A 253 -11.08 -13.00 -8.53
N ALA A 254 -10.72 -13.55 -7.36
CA ALA A 254 -11.64 -14.28 -6.50
C ALA A 254 -12.69 -13.34 -5.89
N ILE A 255 -12.27 -12.18 -5.37
CA ILE A 255 -13.19 -11.16 -4.82
C ILE A 255 -14.07 -10.57 -5.92
N LEU A 256 -13.52 -10.29 -7.10
CA LEU A 256 -14.34 -9.82 -8.24
C LEU A 256 -15.38 -10.86 -8.65
N ALA A 257 -15.06 -12.17 -8.61
CA ALA A 257 -16.03 -13.23 -8.83
C ALA A 257 -17.10 -13.28 -7.73
N GLN A 258 -16.74 -13.07 -6.46
CA GLN A 258 -17.71 -12.97 -5.35
C GLN A 258 -18.64 -11.76 -5.50
N ILE A 259 -18.14 -10.61 -5.91
CA ILE A 259 -18.97 -9.43 -6.20
C ILE A 259 -19.93 -9.72 -7.35
N LYS A 260 -19.44 -10.32 -8.42
CA LYS A 260 -20.25 -10.67 -9.59
C LYS A 260 -21.36 -11.70 -9.27
N SER A 261 -21.09 -12.64 -8.36
CA SER A 261 -22.06 -13.65 -7.91
C SER A 261 -23.01 -13.15 -6.81
N GLY A 262 -22.75 -11.96 -6.25
CA GLY A 262 -23.52 -11.41 -5.12
C GLY A 262 -23.15 -11.99 -3.75
N GLN A 263 -22.05 -12.74 -3.65
CA GLN A 263 -21.54 -13.23 -2.35
C GLN A 263 -20.85 -12.10 -1.56
N GLN A 264 -20.29 -11.12 -2.26
CA GLN A 264 -19.73 -9.89 -1.69
C GLN A 264 -20.41 -8.69 -2.34
N ASN A 265 -20.71 -7.65 -1.55
CA ASN A 265 -21.43 -6.48 -2.01
C ASN A 265 -20.52 -5.41 -2.60
N CYS A 266 -19.35 -5.22 -2.01
CA CYS A 266 -18.38 -4.25 -2.51
C CYS A 266 -16.93 -4.59 -2.11
N ALA A 267 -16.00 -3.93 -2.78
CA ALA A 267 -14.61 -3.81 -2.38
C ALA A 267 -14.17 -2.35 -2.45
N ILE A 268 -13.30 -1.94 -1.54
CA ILE A 268 -12.68 -0.61 -1.53
C ILE A 268 -11.34 -0.70 -2.26
N ASP A 269 -11.24 0.03 -3.35
CA ASP A 269 -10.06 0.05 -4.21
C ASP A 269 -9.10 1.15 -3.77
N GLN A 270 -7.92 0.77 -3.35
CA GLN A 270 -6.81 1.66 -3.03
C GLN A 270 -5.93 2.00 -4.24
N GLN A 271 -6.11 1.31 -5.35
CA GLN A 271 -5.29 1.40 -6.56
C GLN A 271 -3.79 1.18 -6.26
N GLY A 272 -3.45 0.03 -5.67
CA GLY A 272 -2.11 -0.31 -5.19
C GLY A 272 -1.01 -0.16 -6.25
N TYR A 273 -1.28 -0.51 -7.52
CA TYR A 273 -0.33 -0.28 -8.62
C TYR A 273 0.11 1.18 -8.71
N GLN A 274 -0.83 2.11 -8.59
CA GLN A 274 -0.55 3.55 -8.65
C GLN A 274 0.30 4.01 -7.46
N GLN A 275 0.11 3.42 -6.29
CA GLN A 275 0.91 3.75 -5.11
C GLN A 275 2.39 3.47 -5.36
N GLY A 276 2.72 2.27 -5.83
CA GLY A 276 4.09 1.91 -6.17
C GLY A 276 4.66 2.72 -7.33
N PHE A 277 3.87 2.88 -8.40
CA PHE A 277 4.31 3.57 -9.61
C PHE A 277 4.59 5.05 -9.38
N TYR A 278 3.67 5.77 -8.70
CA TYR A 278 3.84 7.21 -8.47
C TYR A 278 4.96 7.49 -7.47
N ALA A 279 5.04 6.75 -6.37
CA ALA A 279 6.06 6.98 -5.37
C ALA A 279 7.49 6.85 -5.95
N VAL A 280 7.75 5.80 -6.71
CA VAL A 280 9.04 5.61 -7.39
C VAL A 280 9.29 6.69 -8.44
N SER A 281 8.26 7.03 -9.25
CA SER A 281 8.39 8.05 -10.31
C SER A 281 8.71 9.44 -9.74
N ILE A 282 8.07 9.81 -8.61
CA ILE A 282 8.29 11.09 -7.93
C ILE A 282 9.72 11.17 -7.39
N LEU A 283 10.20 10.13 -6.68
CA LEU A 283 11.57 10.09 -6.18
C LEU A 283 12.59 10.14 -7.31
N ASN A 284 12.38 9.37 -8.37
CA ASN A 284 13.25 9.39 -9.54
C ASN A 284 13.34 10.79 -10.18
N GLY A 285 12.22 11.49 -10.28
CA GLY A 285 12.15 12.86 -10.80
C GLY A 285 12.91 13.84 -9.90
N TRP A 286 12.78 13.68 -8.58
CA TRP A 286 13.51 14.53 -7.62
C TRP A 286 15.01 14.27 -7.64
N ILE A 287 15.43 13.01 -7.52
CA ILE A 287 16.84 12.64 -7.40
C ILE A 287 17.61 13.03 -8.66
N ASN A 288 17.10 12.75 -9.85
CA ASN A 288 17.82 12.99 -11.09
C ASN A 288 17.68 14.42 -11.64
N TYR A 289 16.57 15.11 -11.34
CA TYR A 289 16.24 16.38 -12.01
C TYR A 289 15.81 17.50 -11.06
N GLY A 290 15.70 17.26 -9.75
CA GLY A 290 15.19 18.23 -8.80
C GLY A 290 13.72 18.59 -9.00
N VAL A 291 12.96 17.75 -9.71
CA VAL A 291 11.52 17.98 -9.97
C VAL A 291 10.71 17.52 -8.77
N SER A 292 9.94 18.42 -8.19
CA SER A 292 9.03 18.12 -7.07
C SER A 292 7.57 18.21 -7.51
N ILE A 293 6.72 17.45 -6.82
CA ILE A 293 5.26 17.57 -6.93
C ILE A 293 4.79 18.52 -5.82
N PRO A 294 4.21 19.69 -6.13
CA PRO A 294 3.81 20.67 -5.13
C PRO A 294 2.68 20.18 -4.20
N THR A 295 1.80 19.31 -4.70
CA THR A 295 0.73 18.70 -3.89
C THR A 295 1.35 17.71 -2.92
N ARG A 296 1.16 17.93 -1.62
CA ARG A 296 1.74 17.09 -0.57
C ARG A 296 1.13 15.69 -0.53
N GLU A 297 -0.13 15.57 -0.92
CA GLU A 297 -0.91 14.35 -0.91
C GLU A 297 -1.29 13.95 -2.35
N ILE A 298 -0.94 12.74 -2.75
CA ILE A 298 -1.29 12.14 -4.03
C ILE A 298 -2.22 10.96 -3.76
N LEU A 299 -3.52 11.20 -3.90
CA LEU A 299 -4.52 10.20 -3.60
C LEU A 299 -4.69 9.21 -4.76
N THR A 300 -4.64 7.93 -4.43
CA THR A 300 -4.90 6.79 -5.32
C THR A 300 -6.24 6.10 -5.04
N GLY A 301 -6.97 6.53 -4.01
CA GLY A 301 -8.27 6.03 -3.58
C GLY A 301 -8.81 6.85 -2.41
N PRO A 302 -9.93 6.43 -1.79
CA PRO A 302 -10.63 5.17 -2.03
C PRO A 302 -11.62 5.23 -3.21
N GLY A 303 -11.75 4.11 -3.93
CA GLY A 303 -12.83 3.88 -4.88
C GLY A 303 -13.74 2.74 -4.39
N VAL A 304 -15.04 2.80 -4.66
CA VAL A 304 -15.97 1.70 -4.34
C VAL A 304 -16.22 0.87 -5.59
N VAL A 305 -15.84 -0.40 -5.55
CA VAL A 305 -16.12 -1.40 -6.59
C VAL A 305 -17.31 -2.26 -6.15
N ASN A 306 -18.30 -2.40 -7.01
CA ASN A 306 -19.50 -3.20 -6.77
C ASN A 306 -20.03 -3.78 -8.10
N ALA A 307 -21.13 -4.51 -8.07
CA ALA A 307 -21.73 -5.11 -9.26
C ALA A 307 -22.07 -4.11 -10.37
N GLY A 308 -22.29 -2.84 -10.04
CA GLY A 308 -22.65 -1.80 -11.01
C GLY A 308 -21.46 -1.24 -11.81
N ASN A 309 -20.22 -1.44 -11.34
CA ASN A 309 -19.03 -0.88 -11.99
C ASN A 309 -17.87 -1.88 -12.15
N ILE A 310 -18.08 -3.15 -11.80
CA ILE A 310 -17.04 -4.19 -11.81
C ILE A 310 -16.37 -4.36 -13.17
N ASP A 311 -17.10 -4.21 -14.28
CA ASP A 311 -16.56 -4.39 -15.62
C ASP A 311 -15.47 -3.37 -15.96
N ALA A 312 -15.55 -2.16 -15.35
CA ALA A 312 -14.53 -1.12 -15.52
C ALA A 312 -13.18 -1.48 -14.86
N VAL A 313 -13.18 -2.36 -13.87
CA VAL A 313 -11.96 -2.75 -13.14
C VAL A 313 -11.34 -4.06 -13.64
N LEU A 314 -12.13 -4.91 -14.29
CA LEU A 314 -11.69 -6.24 -14.74
C LEU A 314 -10.46 -6.17 -15.66
N THR A 315 -10.41 -5.21 -16.59
CA THR A 315 -9.28 -5.08 -17.51
C THR A 315 -7.98 -4.75 -16.75
N GLY A 316 -8.03 -3.85 -15.78
CA GLY A 316 -6.86 -3.51 -14.97
C GLY A 316 -6.42 -4.66 -14.07
N ALA A 317 -7.38 -5.35 -13.45
CA ALA A 317 -7.14 -6.49 -12.58
C ALA A 317 -6.49 -7.66 -13.34
N SER A 318 -6.97 -7.99 -14.55
CA SER A 318 -6.44 -9.11 -15.37
C SER A 318 -4.98 -8.93 -15.79
N VAL A 319 -4.43 -7.73 -15.75
CA VAL A 319 -3.02 -7.42 -16.07
C VAL A 319 -2.20 -7.00 -14.85
N GLY A 320 -2.76 -7.15 -13.63
CA GLY A 320 -2.10 -6.84 -12.37
C GLY A 320 -1.81 -5.35 -12.17
N LYS A 321 -2.65 -4.47 -12.72
CA LYS A 321 -2.51 -3.01 -12.61
C LYS A 321 -3.64 -2.36 -11.80
N ARG A 322 -4.45 -3.19 -11.17
CA ARG A 322 -5.52 -2.73 -10.29
C ARG A 322 -5.85 -3.78 -9.25
#